data_4dbbe87008dc67687380f87beef333a3
#
_entry.id   4dbbe87008dc67687380f87beef333a3
#
_cell.length_a   1.000
_cell.length_b   1.000
_cell.length_c   1.000
_cell.angle_alpha   90.00
_cell.angle_beta   90.00
_cell.angle_gamma   90.00
#
_symmetry.space_group_name_H-M   'P 1'
#
loop_
_entity.id
_entity.type
_entity.pdbx_description
1 polymer ?
#
loop_
_entity_poly.entity_id
_entity_poly.type
_entity_poly.pdbx_seq_one_letter_code
_entity_poly.pdbx_strand_id
1 'polypeptide(L)' 'MNDETKEEIKVVLGLLRHTLIENGVSMGSSGKKLLFFSTDHYVATGKFDGFSVEMESLVK' A
#
# COMPACT_ATOMS: atom_id res chain seq x y z
N MET A 1 21.40 6.16 -0.17
CA MET A 1 20.93 4.77 0.14
C MET A 1 21.81 3.80 -0.62
N ASN A 2 22.35 2.79 0.04
CA ASN A 2 23.22 1.81 -0.62
C ASN A 2 22.41 0.74 -1.36
N ASP A 3 23.10 -0.05 -2.20
CA ASP A 3 22.43 -1.03 -3.05
C ASP A 3 21.81 -2.19 -2.25
N GLU A 4 22.45 -2.59 -1.15
CA GLU A 4 21.92 -3.64 -0.30
C GLU A 4 20.57 -3.23 0.32
N THR A 5 20.49 -2.02 0.83
CA THR A 5 19.25 -1.48 1.39
C THR A 5 18.16 -1.39 0.33
N LYS A 6 18.52 -0.95 -0.88
CA LYS A 6 17.57 -0.89 -2.00
C LYS A 6 16.99 -2.26 -2.32
N GLU A 7 17.83 -3.29 -2.35
CA GLU A 7 17.38 -4.64 -2.65
C GLU A 7 16.46 -5.19 -1.56
N GLU A 8 16.77 -4.93 -0.30
CA GLU A 8 15.92 -5.31 0.81
C GLU A 8 14.52 -4.68 0.71
N ILE A 9 14.47 -3.39 0.38
CA ILE A 9 13.21 -2.68 0.22
C ILE A 9 12.41 -3.26 -0.96
N LYS A 10 13.08 -3.57 -2.07
CA LYS A 10 12.41 -4.17 -3.23
C LYS A 10 11.79 -5.52 -2.89
N VAL A 11 12.45 -6.33 -2.06
CA VAL A 11 11.90 -7.61 -1.61
C VAL A 11 10.63 -7.39 -0.80
N VAL A 12 10.65 -6.45 0.13
CA VAL A 12 9.49 -6.12 0.96
C VAL A 12 8.33 -5.60 0.10
N LEU A 13 8.64 -4.73 -0.86
CA LEU A 13 7.62 -4.20 -1.77
C LEU A 13 7.01 -5.31 -2.64
N GLY A 14 7.82 -6.28 -3.05
CA GLY A 14 7.32 -7.43 -3.80
C GLY A 14 6.36 -8.28 -2.99
N LEU A 15 6.68 -8.52 -1.71
CA LEU A 15 5.80 -9.24 -0.79
C LEU A 15 4.51 -8.46 -0.53
N LEU A 16 4.61 -7.16 -0.34
CA LEU A 16 3.45 -6.30 -0.15
C LEU A 16 2.53 -6.35 -1.37
N ARG A 17 3.10 -6.19 -2.56
CA ARG A 17 2.34 -6.26 -3.81
C ARG A 17 1.59 -7.59 -3.95
N HIS A 18 2.28 -8.69 -3.68
CA HIS A 18 1.69 -10.02 -3.75
C HIS A 18 0.53 -10.17 -2.77
N THR A 19 0.71 -9.71 -1.54
CA THR A 19 -0.33 -9.74 -0.51
C THR A 19 -1.55 -8.91 -0.91
N LEU A 20 -1.32 -7.72 -1.46
CA LEU A 20 -2.40 -6.87 -1.92
C LEU A 20 -3.20 -7.53 -3.04
N ILE A 21 -2.52 -8.09 -4.03
CA ILE A 21 -3.17 -8.75 -5.16
C ILE A 21 -3.99 -9.96 -4.68
N GLU A 22 -3.42 -10.80 -3.80
CA GLU A 22 -4.12 -11.97 -3.30
C GLU A 22 -5.39 -11.63 -2.51
N ASN A 23 -5.40 -10.50 -1.86
CA ASN A 23 -6.54 -10.07 -1.03
C ASN A 23 -7.48 -9.10 -1.72
N GLY A 24 -7.24 -8.80 -3.00
CA GLY A 24 -8.07 -7.86 -3.75
C GLY A 24 -8.00 -6.44 -3.19
N VAL A 25 -6.84 -6.04 -2.73
CA VAL A 25 -6.61 -4.72 -2.10
C VAL A 25 -5.76 -3.87 -3.02
N SER A 26 -6.16 -2.61 -3.17
CA SER A 26 -5.39 -1.59 -3.88
C SER A 26 -4.72 -0.65 -2.90
N MET A 27 -3.59 -0.09 -3.31
CA MET A 27 -2.86 0.89 -2.54
C MET A 27 -2.79 2.20 -3.30
N GLY A 28 -3.03 3.29 -2.60
CA GLY A 28 -2.92 4.62 -3.17
C GLY A 28 -2.27 5.57 -2.19
N SER A 29 -2.22 6.84 -2.55
CA SER A 29 -1.70 7.87 -1.66
C SER A 29 -2.58 9.12 -1.75
N SER A 30 -2.69 9.82 -0.65
CA SER A 30 -3.42 11.08 -0.58
C SER A 30 -2.73 11.98 0.46
N GLY A 31 -2.11 13.06 -0.01
CA GLY A 31 -1.33 13.93 0.88
C GLY A 31 -0.20 13.15 1.54
N LYS A 32 -0.22 13.10 2.87
CA LYS A 32 0.79 12.39 3.68
C LYS A 32 0.33 11.02 4.15
N LYS A 33 -0.69 10.45 3.49
CA LYS A 33 -1.26 9.16 3.90
C LYS A 33 -1.12 8.14 2.79
N LEU A 34 -0.92 6.88 3.20
CA LEU A 34 -1.05 5.71 2.34
C LEU A 34 -2.43 5.13 2.56
N LEU A 35 -3.12 4.82 1.47
CA LEU A 35 -4.47 4.28 1.50
C LEU A 35 -4.46 2.82 1.06
N PHE A 36 -5.21 1.98 1.76
CA PHE A 36 -5.42 0.58 1.39
C PHE A 36 -6.92 0.35 1.33
N PHE A 37 -7.42 -0.13 0.21
CA PHE A 37 -8.86 -0.27 0.03
C PHE A 37 -9.22 -1.46 -0.86
N SER A 38 -10.45 -1.94 -0.70
CA SER A 38 -10.97 -3.05 -1.50
C SER A 38 -11.12 -2.60 -2.95
N THR A 39 -10.43 -3.27 -3.86
CA THR A 39 -10.46 -2.97 -5.29
C THR A 39 -11.87 -3.17 -5.86
N ASP A 40 -12.46 -4.33 -5.60
CA ASP A 40 -13.78 -4.68 -6.14
C ASP A 40 -14.87 -3.76 -5.60
N HIS A 41 -14.83 -3.46 -4.33
CA HIS A 41 -15.81 -2.57 -3.71
C HIS A 41 -15.72 -1.16 -4.31
N TYR A 42 -14.49 -0.65 -4.50
CA TYR A 42 -14.29 0.67 -5.08
C TYR A 42 -14.77 0.72 -6.54
N VAL A 43 -14.45 -0.30 -7.33
CA VAL A 43 -14.88 -0.38 -8.73
C VAL A 43 -16.41 -0.46 -8.83
N ALA A 44 -17.04 -1.22 -7.94
CA ALA A 44 -18.48 -1.43 -7.98
C ALA A 44 -19.29 -0.23 -7.47
N THR A 45 -18.80 0.45 -6.43
CA THR A 45 -19.59 1.50 -5.74
C THR A 45 -19.00 2.89 -5.81
N GLY A 46 -17.72 3.03 -6.15
CA GLY A 46 -17.00 4.29 -6.08
C GLY A 46 -16.70 4.75 -4.65
N LYS A 47 -16.99 3.91 -3.66
CA LYS A 47 -16.81 4.25 -2.25
C LYS A 47 -15.58 3.58 -1.69
N PHE A 48 -14.91 4.29 -0.76
CA PHE A 48 -13.74 3.80 -0.07
C PHE A 48 -14.15 2.79 1.01
N ASP A 49 -13.55 1.60 0.96
CA ASP A 49 -13.69 0.57 1.97
C ASP A 49 -12.29 0.06 2.31
N GLY A 50 -11.73 0.58 3.39
CA GLY A 50 -10.38 0.24 3.78
C GLY A 50 -9.89 1.11 4.93
N PHE A 51 -8.59 1.35 4.95
CA PHE A 51 -7.96 2.15 6.01
C PHE A 51 -6.80 2.95 5.45
N SER A 52 -6.33 3.92 6.24
CA SER A 52 -5.19 4.74 5.87
C SER A 52 -4.11 4.69 6.95
N VAL A 53 -2.88 4.93 6.53
CA VAL A 53 -1.72 4.99 7.42
C VAL A 53 -1.01 6.30 7.17
N GLU A 54 -0.74 7.04 8.25
CA GLU A 54 0.06 8.27 8.16
C GLU A 54 1.49 7.91 7.78
N MET A 55 2.02 8.53 6.71
CA MET A 55 3.40 8.27 6.31
C MET A 55 4.38 8.64 7.42
N GLU A 56 4.07 9.65 8.23
CA GLU A 56 4.90 10.06 9.35
C GLU A 56 5.08 8.96 10.39
N SER A 57 4.10 8.06 10.53
CA SER A 57 4.19 6.95 11.47
C SER A 57 5.20 5.89 11.05
N LEU A 58 5.61 5.90 9.78
CA LEU A 58 6.60 4.98 9.23
C LEU A 58 8.03 5.52 9.32
N VAL A 59 8.17 6.77 9.72
CA VAL A 59 9.46 7.46 9.82
C VAL A 59 9.76 7.75 11.28
N LYS A 60 10.96 7.39 11.69
CA LYS A 60 11.41 7.66 13.06
C LYS A 60 12.51 8.68 13.09
#